data_6ccee5569c8368dc843da0932a7b25a6
#
_entry.id   6ccee5569c8368dc843da0932a7b25a6
#
_cell.length_a   1.000
_cell.length_b   1.000
_cell.length_c   1.000
_cell.angle_alpha   90.00
_cell.angle_beta   90.00
_cell.angle_gamma   90.00
#
_symmetry.space_group_name_H-M   'P 1'
#
loop_
_entity.id
_entity.type
_entity.pdbx_description
1 polymer ?
#
loop_
_entity_poly.entity_id
_entity_poly.type
_entity_poly.pdbx_seq_one_letter_code
_entity_poly.pdbx_strand_id
1 'polypeptide(L)'
;MTDFINTSASRSLENAVQDHFIAAEAPWSGIVRKGQTIRIEDSYGQQAIDTLFYRADDFGERYSNQDTMRAQGGAYIGTGTKIISNEGNVMLVMTADSCGRHDTSAGACSCESNTVRFGHGTKYLHACRDNFVLEVSKHGMSKRDIVPNINFFMNVPIKPNGEMTIVDGISAPGDYVELVAEMDVLCVISNCPQINNPCNGFDPTPIRVLIWDGEA
;
A
#
# COMPACT_ATOMS: atom_id res chain seq x y z
N MET A 1 -1.28 -23.72 0.05
CA MET A 1 -0.53 -22.50 0.43
C MET A 1 0.30 -22.14 -0.77
N THR A 2 -0.01 -21.04 -1.44
CA THR A 2 0.90 -20.48 -2.43
C THR A 2 2.03 -19.85 -1.63
N ASP A 3 3.20 -20.50 -1.64
CA ASP A 3 4.42 -19.89 -1.12
C ASP A 3 4.74 -18.72 -2.05
N PHE A 4 4.48 -17.50 -1.58
CA PHE A 4 4.92 -16.31 -2.30
C PHE A 4 6.44 -16.34 -2.31
N ILE A 5 7.01 -16.53 -3.49
CA ILE A 5 8.46 -16.57 -3.66
C ILE A 5 8.92 -15.11 -3.54
N ASN A 6 9.73 -14.82 -2.52
CA ASN A 6 10.44 -13.55 -2.42
C ASN A 6 11.32 -13.39 -3.65
N THR A 7 10.97 -12.46 -4.52
CA THR A 7 11.75 -12.14 -5.71
C THR A 7 12.32 -10.74 -5.59
N SER A 8 13.61 -10.62 -5.85
CA SER A 8 14.29 -9.34 -5.98
C SER A 8 14.35 -8.95 -7.46
N ALA A 9 14.15 -7.66 -7.76
CA ALA A 9 14.33 -7.11 -9.09
C ALA A 9 15.72 -6.48 -9.22
N SER A 10 16.32 -6.59 -10.41
CA SER A 10 17.65 -6.06 -10.71
C SER A 10 17.64 -4.64 -11.30
N ARG A 11 16.62 -3.82 -11.03
CA ARG A 11 16.52 -2.46 -11.59
C ARG A 11 17.55 -1.53 -10.99
N SER A 12 18.29 -0.83 -11.86
CA SER A 12 19.22 0.23 -11.41
C SER A 12 18.42 1.45 -10.93
N LEU A 13 18.77 1.95 -9.75
CA LEU A 13 18.15 3.17 -9.19
C LEU A 13 18.44 4.39 -10.05
N GLU A 14 19.60 4.44 -10.73
CA GLU A 14 20.00 5.55 -11.60
C GLU A 14 19.10 5.73 -12.83
N ASN A 15 18.38 4.68 -13.22
CA ASN A 15 17.47 4.69 -14.36
C ASN A 15 16.02 5.02 -13.97
N ALA A 16 15.74 5.32 -12.70
CA ALA A 16 14.43 5.75 -12.27
C ALA A 16 14.09 7.14 -12.87
N VAL A 17 12.92 7.25 -13.50
CA VAL A 17 12.44 8.54 -14.04
C VAL A 17 11.82 9.41 -12.97
N GLN A 18 11.43 8.82 -11.83
CA GLN A 18 11.01 9.53 -10.63
C GLN A 18 11.59 8.85 -9.39
N ASP A 19 11.98 9.66 -8.42
CA ASP A 19 12.55 9.24 -7.15
C ASP A 19 12.07 10.20 -6.05
N HIS A 20 11.22 9.70 -5.16
CA HIS A 20 10.58 10.47 -4.12
C HIS A 20 10.94 9.92 -2.74
N PHE A 21 11.56 10.73 -1.91
CA PHE A 21 11.70 10.47 -0.48
C PHE A 21 10.47 11.04 0.25
N ILE A 22 9.71 10.17 0.91
CA ILE A 22 8.48 10.53 1.63
C ILE A 22 8.79 10.47 3.12
N ALA A 23 8.69 11.61 3.78
CA ALA A 23 8.95 11.70 5.22
C ALA A 23 8.01 10.79 6.03
N ALA A 24 8.40 10.46 7.26
CA ALA A 24 7.52 9.79 8.20
C ALA A 24 6.17 10.49 8.30
N GLU A 25 5.10 9.73 8.37
CA GLU A 25 3.71 10.20 8.49
C GLU A 25 3.16 11.00 7.30
N ALA A 26 3.97 11.27 6.27
CA ALA A 26 3.56 12.10 5.14
C ALA A 26 2.79 11.32 4.07
N PRO A 27 1.88 11.98 3.33
CA PRO A 27 1.24 11.41 2.16
C PRO A 27 2.01 11.68 0.86
N TRP A 28 1.66 10.92 -0.17
CA TRP A 28 2.13 11.14 -1.54
C TRP A 28 1.09 10.65 -2.54
N SER A 29 1.01 11.28 -3.70
CA SER A 29 0.28 10.74 -4.85
C SER A 29 1.00 11.02 -6.16
N GLY A 30 0.86 10.10 -7.11
CA GLY A 30 1.42 10.24 -8.45
C GLY A 30 0.78 9.28 -9.45
N ILE A 31 0.89 9.61 -10.73
CA ILE A 31 0.40 8.76 -11.81
C ILE A 31 1.52 7.82 -12.24
N VAL A 32 1.21 6.53 -12.24
CA VAL A 32 2.02 5.46 -12.82
C VAL A 32 1.39 5.12 -14.16
N ARG A 33 2.10 5.38 -15.25
CA ARG A 33 1.61 5.14 -16.61
C ARG A 33 1.62 3.65 -16.92
N LYS A 34 0.73 3.23 -17.83
CA LYS A 34 0.75 1.86 -18.36
C LYS A 34 2.15 1.46 -18.83
N GLY A 35 2.61 0.30 -18.39
CA GLY A 35 3.95 -0.23 -18.66
C GLY A 35 5.04 0.26 -17.70
N GLN A 36 4.85 1.36 -16.97
CA GLN A 36 5.79 1.79 -15.94
C GLN A 36 5.79 0.83 -14.74
N THR A 37 6.89 0.78 -14.05
CA THR A 37 7.05 0.06 -12.78
C THR A 37 7.17 1.07 -11.64
N ILE A 38 6.34 0.92 -10.62
CA ILE A 38 6.50 1.61 -9.34
C ILE A 38 7.13 0.67 -8.31
N ARG A 39 8.17 1.14 -7.61
CA ARG A 39 8.69 0.52 -6.39
C ARG A 39 8.29 1.36 -5.19
N ILE A 40 7.78 0.67 -4.18
CA ILE A 40 7.54 1.23 -2.84
C ILE A 40 8.54 0.54 -1.91
N GLU A 41 9.43 1.31 -1.28
CA GLU A 41 10.53 0.82 -0.47
C GLU A 41 10.36 1.27 0.98
N ASP A 42 10.44 0.31 1.91
CA ASP A 42 10.56 0.55 3.33
C ASP A 42 12.05 0.80 3.67
N SER A 43 12.44 2.05 3.70
CA SER A 43 13.85 2.43 3.80
C SER A 43 14.50 2.09 5.13
N TYR A 44 13.72 1.91 6.21
CA TYR A 44 14.22 1.71 7.57
C TYR A 44 13.75 0.39 8.22
N GLY A 45 12.80 -0.30 7.62
CA GLY A 45 12.19 -1.52 8.12
C GLY A 45 11.00 -1.27 9.05
N GLN A 46 10.08 -2.26 9.11
CA GLN A 46 8.87 -2.28 9.94
C GLN A 46 7.85 -1.17 9.67
N GLN A 47 7.96 -0.43 8.57
CA GLN A 47 7.05 0.66 8.23
C GLN A 47 5.86 0.16 7.41
N ALA A 48 4.65 0.26 7.92
CA ALA A 48 3.43 0.02 7.17
C ALA A 48 3.13 1.19 6.21
N ILE A 49 2.72 0.84 4.98
CA ILE A 49 2.43 1.82 3.92
C ILE A 49 1.05 1.54 3.36
N ASP A 50 0.10 2.40 3.68
CA ASP A 50 -1.27 2.29 3.17
C ASP A 50 -1.34 2.86 1.76
N THR A 51 -1.92 2.12 0.81
CA THR A 51 -1.92 2.52 -0.60
C THR A 51 -3.29 2.32 -1.24
N LEU A 52 -3.76 3.35 -1.97
CA LEU A 52 -4.97 3.32 -2.80
C LEU A 52 -4.57 3.37 -4.28
N PHE A 53 -5.35 2.71 -5.11
CA PHE A 53 -5.18 2.74 -6.57
C PHE A 53 -6.50 3.08 -7.25
N TYR A 54 -6.44 4.05 -8.17
CA TYR A 54 -7.55 4.48 -9.02
C TYR A 54 -7.08 4.49 -10.47
N ARG A 55 -7.97 4.22 -11.41
CA ARG A 55 -7.70 4.47 -12.82
C ARG A 55 -7.53 5.99 -13.03
N ALA A 56 -6.47 6.40 -13.73
CA ALA A 56 -6.07 7.82 -13.75
C ALA A 56 -7.04 8.74 -14.51
N ASP A 57 -7.79 8.23 -15.47
CA ASP A 57 -8.76 8.96 -16.27
C ASP A 57 -10.22 8.77 -15.82
N ASP A 58 -10.47 7.80 -14.91
CA ASP A 58 -11.79 7.53 -14.31
C ASP A 58 -11.64 6.99 -12.89
N PHE A 59 -11.72 7.83 -11.88
CA PHE A 59 -11.60 7.44 -10.47
C PHE A 59 -12.78 6.58 -9.96
N GLY A 60 -13.82 6.39 -10.75
CA GLY A 60 -14.88 5.40 -10.50
C GLY A 60 -14.35 3.97 -10.59
N GLU A 61 -13.39 3.72 -11.48
CA GLU A 61 -12.66 2.47 -11.55
C GLU A 61 -11.46 2.50 -10.59
N ARG A 62 -11.47 1.60 -9.61
CA ARG A 62 -10.53 1.62 -8.49
C ARG A 62 -10.29 0.23 -7.93
N TYR A 63 -9.24 0.08 -7.17
CA TYR A 63 -8.87 -1.18 -6.53
C TYR A 63 -10.05 -1.80 -5.76
N SER A 64 -10.28 -3.09 -6.01
CA SER A 64 -11.24 -3.93 -5.29
C SER A 64 -10.50 -5.01 -4.52
N ASN A 65 -10.56 -4.91 -3.18
CA ASN A 65 -9.97 -5.90 -2.29
C ASN A 65 -10.61 -7.27 -2.48
N GLN A 66 -11.94 -7.34 -2.54
CA GLN A 66 -12.68 -8.59 -2.66
C GLN A 66 -12.39 -9.30 -3.98
N ASP A 67 -12.32 -8.57 -5.08
CA ASP A 67 -12.04 -9.15 -6.39
C ASP A 67 -10.60 -9.61 -6.51
N THR A 68 -9.65 -8.86 -5.95
CA THR A 68 -8.23 -9.25 -5.86
C THR A 68 -8.06 -10.53 -5.04
N MET A 69 -8.63 -10.58 -3.83
CA MET A 69 -8.54 -11.78 -2.97
C MET A 69 -9.20 -12.99 -3.62
N ARG A 70 -10.36 -12.80 -4.27
CA ARG A 70 -11.08 -13.87 -4.97
C ARG A 70 -10.29 -14.40 -6.16
N ALA A 71 -9.70 -13.51 -6.95
CA ALA A 71 -8.94 -13.89 -8.14
C ALA A 71 -7.68 -14.69 -7.80
N GLN A 72 -7.01 -14.39 -6.70
CA GLN A 72 -5.81 -15.11 -6.27
C GLN A 72 -6.06 -16.26 -5.29
N GLY A 73 -7.28 -16.37 -4.73
CA GLY A 73 -7.66 -17.42 -3.78
C GLY A 73 -7.05 -17.26 -2.38
N GLY A 74 -6.66 -16.05 -1.98
CA GLY A 74 -6.02 -15.81 -0.69
C GLY A 74 -6.08 -14.34 -0.24
N ALA A 75 -5.94 -14.13 1.07
CA ALA A 75 -5.96 -12.80 1.68
C ALA A 75 -4.59 -12.09 1.63
N TYR A 76 -3.50 -12.85 1.53
CA TYR A 76 -2.16 -12.28 1.43
C TYR A 76 -1.76 -12.10 -0.03
N ILE A 77 -1.10 -11.00 -0.33
CA ILE A 77 -0.57 -10.67 -1.65
C ILE A 77 0.95 -10.80 -1.67
N GLY A 78 1.52 -11.00 -2.84
CA GLY A 78 2.96 -11.12 -3.07
C GLY A 78 3.26 -11.18 -4.56
N THR A 79 4.47 -11.54 -4.93
CA THR A 79 4.88 -11.65 -6.33
C THR A 79 3.90 -12.50 -7.15
N GLY A 80 3.49 -11.99 -8.30
CA GLY A 80 2.50 -12.61 -9.18
C GLY A 80 1.06 -12.18 -8.91
N THR A 81 0.77 -11.48 -7.81
CA THR A 81 -0.59 -10.98 -7.53
C THR A 81 -1.00 -9.92 -8.56
N LYS A 82 -2.18 -10.10 -9.12
CA LYS A 82 -2.86 -9.11 -9.96
C LYS A 82 -3.77 -8.26 -9.09
N ILE A 83 -3.53 -6.96 -9.05
CA ILE A 83 -4.39 -5.99 -8.39
C ILE A 83 -5.58 -5.70 -9.30
N ILE A 84 -6.78 -6.10 -8.88
CA ILE A 84 -8.00 -6.07 -9.68
C ILE A 84 -8.87 -4.87 -9.29
N SER A 85 -9.45 -4.22 -10.29
CA SER A 85 -10.42 -3.13 -10.11
C SER A 85 -11.84 -3.65 -9.84
N ASN A 86 -12.72 -2.75 -9.37
CA ASN A 86 -14.17 -3.01 -9.24
C ASN A 86 -14.87 -3.29 -10.58
N GLU A 87 -14.22 -2.99 -11.71
CA GLU A 87 -14.70 -3.30 -13.07
C GLU A 87 -14.10 -4.63 -13.59
N GLY A 88 -13.29 -5.33 -12.78
CA GLY A 88 -12.67 -6.61 -13.13
C GLY A 88 -11.41 -6.51 -13.98
N ASN A 89 -10.89 -5.32 -14.22
CA ASN A 89 -9.67 -5.11 -14.97
C ASN A 89 -8.42 -5.27 -14.07
N VAL A 90 -7.30 -5.73 -14.66
CA VAL A 90 -6.01 -5.73 -13.98
C VAL A 90 -5.45 -4.31 -14.01
N MET A 91 -5.29 -3.70 -12.84
CA MET A 91 -4.69 -2.37 -12.70
C MET A 91 -3.15 -2.44 -12.67
N LEU A 92 -2.64 -3.34 -11.83
CA LEU A 92 -1.19 -3.56 -11.64
C LEU A 92 -0.92 -5.05 -11.42
N VAL A 93 0.32 -5.45 -11.67
CA VAL A 93 0.83 -6.79 -11.34
C VAL A 93 2.05 -6.62 -10.43
N MET A 94 2.04 -7.28 -9.27
CA MET A 94 3.22 -7.30 -8.39
C MET A 94 4.28 -8.20 -9.00
N THR A 95 5.42 -7.63 -9.38
CA THR A 95 6.50 -8.33 -10.10
C THR A 95 7.70 -8.66 -9.21
N ALA A 96 7.85 -7.94 -8.09
CA ALA A 96 8.85 -8.24 -7.08
C ALA A 96 8.32 -7.91 -5.67
N ASP A 97 8.78 -8.66 -4.70
CA ASP A 97 8.46 -8.53 -3.29
C ASP A 97 9.59 -9.13 -2.47
N SER A 98 10.32 -8.31 -1.73
CA SER A 98 11.45 -8.78 -0.91
C SER A 98 11.05 -9.10 0.53
N CYS A 99 9.86 -8.64 0.99
CA CYS A 99 9.35 -8.86 2.34
C CYS A 99 8.45 -10.10 2.46
N GLY A 100 7.53 -10.30 1.51
CA GLY A 100 6.58 -11.42 1.50
C GLY A 100 5.45 -11.32 2.52
N ARG A 101 5.21 -10.15 3.12
CA ARG A 101 4.11 -9.96 4.08
C ARG A 101 3.46 -8.60 3.93
N HIS A 102 2.19 -8.63 3.47
CA HIS A 102 1.35 -7.46 3.26
C HIS A 102 -0.07 -7.78 3.69
N ASP A 103 -0.82 -6.76 4.10
CA ASP A 103 -2.21 -6.90 4.52
C ASP A 103 -3.17 -6.20 3.55
N THR A 104 -4.32 -6.84 3.32
CA THR A 104 -5.41 -6.31 2.50
C THR A 104 -6.73 -6.20 3.28
N SER A 105 -6.72 -6.49 4.57
CA SER A 105 -7.94 -6.72 5.35
C SER A 105 -8.16 -5.72 6.48
N ALA A 106 -7.09 -5.20 7.10
CA ALA A 106 -7.18 -4.33 8.27
C ALA A 106 -7.63 -2.89 7.94
N GLY A 107 -7.45 -2.46 6.68
CA GLY A 107 -7.80 -1.12 6.22
C GLY A 107 -6.93 -0.01 6.82
N ALA A 108 -7.24 1.23 6.47
CA ALA A 108 -6.52 2.42 6.92
C ALA A 108 -6.95 2.84 8.33
N CYS A 109 -5.99 3.27 9.15
CA CYS A 109 -6.30 3.91 10.43
C CYS A 109 -7.02 5.26 10.21
N SER A 110 -7.86 5.64 11.19
CA SER A 110 -8.59 6.90 11.21
C SER A 110 -8.77 7.38 12.64
N CYS A 111 -9.04 8.67 12.82
CA CYS A 111 -9.36 9.23 14.14
C CYS A 111 -10.48 8.43 14.83
N GLU A 112 -11.52 8.06 14.07
CA GLU A 112 -12.66 7.28 14.59
C GLU A 112 -12.21 5.87 15.02
N SER A 113 -11.49 5.14 14.18
CA SER A 113 -11.03 3.80 14.53
C SER A 113 -10.01 3.80 15.66
N ASN A 114 -9.13 4.79 15.73
CA ASN A 114 -8.16 4.96 16.82
C ASN A 114 -8.90 5.20 18.15
N THR A 115 -9.91 6.08 18.14
CA THR A 115 -10.73 6.36 19.34
C THR A 115 -11.39 5.10 19.88
N VAL A 116 -12.00 4.27 18.99
CA VAL A 116 -12.66 3.03 19.38
C VAL A 116 -11.67 1.99 19.91
N ARG A 117 -10.49 1.86 19.28
CA ARG A 117 -9.51 0.80 19.59
C ARG A 117 -8.60 1.15 20.77
N PHE A 118 -8.23 2.42 20.90
CA PHE A 118 -7.16 2.85 21.81
C PHE A 118 -7.61 3.92 22.83
N GLY A 119 -8.89 4.32 22.75
CA GLY A 119 -9.49 5.26 23.70
C GLY A 119 -9.51 6.71 23.20
N HIS A 120 -10.24 7.55 23.93
CA HIS A 120 -10.58 8.91 23.51
C HIS A 120 -9.35 9.84 23.36
N GLY A 121 -8.28 9.58 24.09
CA GLY A 121 -7.04 10.35 24.00
C GLY A 121 -6.36 10.28 22.63
N THR A 122 -6.69 9.28 21.79
CA THR A 122 -6.08 9.11 20.46
C THR A 122 -6.86 9.79 19.33
N LYS A 123 -7.98 10.45 19.64
CA LYS A 123 -8.91 11.06 18.67
C LYS A 123 -8.24 12.10 17.75
N TYR A 124 -7.24 12.79 18.26
CA TYR A 124 -6.58 13.90 17.55
C TYR A 124 -5.22 13.52 16.98
N LEU A 125 -4.83 12.24 17.09
CA LEU A 125 -3.62 11.76 16.46
C LEU A 125 -3.80 11.68 14.95
N HIS A 126 -2.73 11.98 14.22
CA HIS A 126 -2.70 11.87 12.77
C HIS A 126 -3.01 10.43 12.32
N ALA A 127 -3.70 10.27 11.21
CA ALA A 127 -4.16 8.98 10.72
C ALA A 127 -4.06 8.87 9.19
N CYS A 128 -3.90 7.65 8.67
CA CYS A 128 -3.81 7.39 7.24
C CYS A 128 -4.98 7.96 6.44
N ARG A 129 -6.19 7.94 7.02
CA ARG A 129 -7.37 8.52 6.37
C ARG A 129 -7.24 10.04 6.17
N ASP A 130 -6.54 10.76 7.06
CA ASP A 130 -6.30 12.20 6.90
C ASP A 130 -5.36 12.44 5.72
N ASN A 131 -4.30 11.64 5.61
CA ASN A 131 -3.38 11.64 4.47
C ASN A 131 -4.11 11.37 3.16
N PHE A 132 -4.96 10.34 3.14
CA PHE A 132 -5.75 10.02 1.95
C PHE A 132 -6.70 11.15 1.56
N VAL A 133 -7.43 11.75 2.50
CA VAL A 133 -8.31 12.89 2.21
C VAL A 133 -7.52 14.05 1.60
N LEU A 134 -6.34 14.33 2.17
CA LEU A 134 -5.46 15.39 1.67
C LEU A 134 -5.06 15.15 0.20
N GLU A 135 -4.61 13.93 -0.12
CA GLU A 135 -4.14 13.60 -1.47
C GLU A 135 -5.29 13.48 -2.48
N VAL A 136 -6.36 12.73 -2.16
CA VAL A 136 -7.46 12.56 -3.12
C VAL A 136 -8.18 13.87 -3.42
N SER A 137 -8.19 14.83 -2.49
CA SER A 137 -8.79 16.16 -2.71
C SER A 137 -8.09 16.94 -3.82
N LYS A 138 -6.80 16.73 -4.05
CA LYS A 138 -6.04 17.33 -5.18
C LYS A 138 -6.59 16.92 -6.55
N HIS A 139 -7.30 15.79 -6.57
CA HIS A 139 -7.91 15.18 -7.77
C HIS A 139 -9.44 15.35 -7.81
N GLY A 140 -10.01 16.25 -6.98
CA GLY A 140 -11.45 16.48 -6.93
C GLY A 140 -12.26 15.39 -6.23
N MET A 141 -11.62 14.42 -5.61
CA MET A 141 -12.24 13.36 -4.82
C MET A 141 -12.44 13.80 -3.35
N SER A 142 -13.13 12.98 -2.58
CA SER A 142 -13.51 13.27 -1.19
C SER A 142 -13.40 12.01 -0.31
N LYS A 143 -13.70 12.14 0.98
CA LYS A 143 -13.70 11.02 1.95
C LYS A 143 -14.53 9.80 1.46
N ARG A 144 -15.61 10.00 0.69
CA ARG A 144 -16.45 8.92 0.14
C ARG A 144 -15.74 8.07 -0.91
N ASP A 145 -14.69 8.60 -1.52
CA ASP A 145 -13.95 7.95 -2.59
C ASP A 145 -12.78 7.11 -2.07
N ILE A 146 -12.48 7.21 -0.76
CA ILE A 146 -11.50 6.36 -0.09
C ILE A 146 -12.08 4.95 0.06
N VAL A 147 -11.47 4.00 -0.64
CA VAL A 147 -11.86 2.59 -0.69
C VAL A 147 -10.96 1.75 0.21
N PRO A 148 -11.22 0.43 0.36
CA PRO A 148 -10.24 -0.46 0.98
C PRO A 148 -8.87 -0.29 0.32
N ASN A 149 -7.84 -0.21 1.15
CA ASN A 149 -6.45 0.00 0.74
C ASN A 149 -5.63 -1.28 0.87
N ILE A 150 -4.46 -1.29 0.27
CA ILE A 150 -3.42 -2.27 0.53
C ILE A 150 -2.47 -1.68 1.58
N ASN A 151 -2.13 -2.47 2.61
CA ASN A 151 -1.15 -2.14 3.62
C ASN A 151 0.14 -2.91 3.32
N PHE A 152 1.03 -2.33 2.52
CA PHE A 152 2.34 -2.93 2.26
C PHE A 152 3.15 -2.99 3.56
N PHE A 153 3.93 -4.07 3.75
CA PHE A 153 4.79 -4.36 4.89
C PHE A 153 4.07 -4.53 6.24
N MET A 154 2.74 -4.42 6.26
CA MET A 154 1.96 -4.62 7.47
C MET A 154 1.70 -6.11 7.73
N ASN A 155 2.02 -6.57 8.92
CA ASN A 155 1.87 -7.97 9.30
C ASN A 155 0.58 -8.19 10.11
N VAL A 156 -0.39 -8.87 9.48
CA VAL A 156 -1.68 -9.20 10.09
C VAL A 156 -1.96 -10.70 9.92
N PRO A 157 -1.43 -11.56 10.81
CA PRO A 157 -1.74 -12.98 10.77
C PRO A 157 -3.24 -13.25 10.93
N ILE A 158 -3.77 -14.11 10.07
CA ILE A 158 -5.15 -14.59 10.14
C ILE A 158 -5.09 -16.04 10.66
N LYS A 159 -5.70 -16.28 11.83
CA LYS A 159 -5.78 -17.61 12.44
C LYS A 159 -6.87 -18.46 11.76
N PRO A 160 -6.84 -19.79 11.92
CA PRO A 160 -7.87 -20.66 11.33
C PRO A 160 -9.32 -20.37 11.77
N ASN A 161 -9.48 -19.74 12.94
CA ASN A 161 -10.80 -19.31 13.45
C ASN A 161 -11.21 -17.91 12.93
N GLY A 162 -10.42 -17.28 12.03
CA GLY A 162 -10.66 -15.95 11.49
C GLY A 162 -10.20 -14.79 12.37
N GLU A 163 -9.60 -15.06 13.52
CA GLU A 163 -9.02 -14.01 14.37
C GLU A 163 -7.83 -13.33 13.67
N MET A 164 -7.82 -12.00 13.69
CA MET A 164 -6.80 -11.15 13.08
C MET A 164 -6.20 -10.23 14.14
N THR A 165 -4.89 -10.12 14.15
CA THR A 165 -4.16 -9.23 15.06
C THR A 165 -3.01 -8.56 14.31
N ILE A 166 -2.88 -7.25 14.44
CA ILE A 166 -1.71 -6.53 13.93
C ILE A 166 -0.53 -6.85 14.86
N VAL A 167 0.55 -7.33 14.28
CA VAL A 167 1.79 -7.65 14.99
C VAL A 167 2.96 -6.91 14.35
N ASP A 168 4.15 -7.03 14.94
CA ASP A 168 5.36 -6.38 14.42
C ASP A 168 5.57 -6.71 12.94
N GLY A 169 5.94 -5.70 12.15
CA GLY A 169 6.37 -5.86 10.77
C GLY A 169 7.62 -6.73 10.67
N ILE A 170 7.78 -7.43 9.55
CA ILE A 170 8.96 -8.27 9.31
C ILE A 170 9.87 -7.69 8.22
N SER A 171 9.50 -6.55 7.63
CA SER A 171 10.35 -5.88 6.65
C SER A 171 11.65 -5.41 7.29
N ALA A 172 12.75 -5.64 6.57
CA ALA A 172 14.08 -5.12 6.88
C ALA A 172 14.31 -3.78 6.17
N PRO A 173 15.30 -2.98 6.61
CA PRO A 173 15.68 -1.76 5.89
C PRO A 173 16.01 -2.04 4.42
N GLY A 174 15.33 -1.32 3.52
CA GLY A 174 15.48 -1.47 2.07
C GLY A 174 14.60 -2.55 1.45
N ASP A 175 13.72 -3.21 2.19
CA ASP A 175 12.70 -4.08 1.61
C ASP A 175 11.72 -3.29 0.74
N TYR A 176 11.28 -3.91 -0.35
CA TYR A 176 10.44 -3.24 -1.34
C TYR A 176 9.44 -4.18 -2.01
N VAL A 177 8.43 -3.56 -2.61
CA VAL A 177 7.55 -4.18 -3.59
C VAL A 177 7.67 -3.45 -4.92
N GLU A 178 7.59 -4.17 -6.05
CA GLU A 178 7.45 -3.58 -7.39
C GLU A 178 6.15 -4.02 -8.03
N LEU A 179 5.47 -3.03 -8.65
CA LEU A 179 4.24 -3.26 -9.39
C LEU A 179 4.36 -2.65 -10.78
N VAL A 180 4.06 -3.45 -11.81
CA VAL A 180 3.96 -2.98 -13.20
C VAL A 180 2.52 -2.57 -13.47
N ALA A 181 2.32 -1.39 -14.02
CA ALA A 181 1.00 -0.87 -14.35
C ALA A 181 0.48 -1.43 -15.69
N GLU A 182 -0.73 -2.00 -15.68
CA GLU A 182 -1.43 -2.50 -16.86
C GLU A 182 -2.38 -1.46 -17.48
N MET A 183 -2.60 -0.35 -16.77
CA MET A 183 -3.29 0.86 -17.20
C MET A 183 -2.66 2.08 -16.53
N ASP A 184 -3.03 3.28 -16.93
CA ASP A 184 -2.64 4.49 -16.19
C ASP A 184 -3.34 4.50 -14.83
N VAL A 185 -2.58 4.53 -13.74
CA VAL A 185 -3.07 4.40 -12.37
C VAL A 185 -2.64 5.62 -11.55
N LEU A 186 -3.59 6.26 -10.87
CA LEU A 186 -3.29 7.16 -9.77
C LEU A 186 -3.00 6.32 -8.52
N CYS A 187 -1.76 6.35 -8.07
CA CYS A 187 -1.32 5.75 -6.81
C CYS A 187 -1.36 6.81 -5.71
N VAL A 188 -2.02 6.51 -4.59
CA VAL A 188 -2.12 7.40 -3.43
C VAL A 188 -1.60 6.65 -2.21
N ILE A 189 -0.56 7.20 -1.58
CA ILE A 189 0.15 6.60 -0.46
C ILE A 189 -0.07 7.43 0.80
N SER A 190 -0.31 6.74 1.90
CA SER A 190 -0.11 7.25 3.26
C SER A 190 1.04 6.49 3.89
N ASN A 191 2.16 7.15 4.13
CA ASN A 191 3.21 6.62 5.00
C ASN A 191 2.64 6.59 6.41
N CYS A 192 2.26 5.41 6.90
CA CYS A 192 1.33 5.23 8.01
C CYS A 192 1.82 5.90 9.31
N PRO A 193 1.06 6.85 9.90
CA PRO A 193 1.45 7.57 11.11
C PRO A 193 1.06 6.86 12.41
N GLN A 194 0.65 5.59 12.37
CA GLN A 194 0.09 4.88 13.52
C GLN A 194 1.16 4.56 14.58
N ILE A 195 0.95 5.05 15.79
CA ILE A 195 1.85 4.83 16.95
C ILE A 195 1.19 4.03 18.10
N ASN A 196 -0.06 3.55 17.92
CA ASN A 196 -0.81 2.88 18.98
C ASN A 196 -0.86 1.35 18.81
N ASN A 197 -0.20 0.83 17.79
CA ASN A 197 -0.03 -0.60 17.54
C ASN A 197 1.32 -0.84 16.84
N PRO A 198 1.79 -2.08 16.74
CA PRO A 198 3.15 -2.37 16.28
C PRO A 198 3.36 -2.32 14.76
N CYS A 199 2.40 -1.85 13.94
CA CYS A 199 2.53 -1.89 12.48
C CYS A 199 3.72 -1.06 11.93
N ASN A 200 4.22 -0.11 12.72
CA ASN A 200 5.40 0.72 12.41
C ASN A 200 6.47 0.61 13.51
N GLY A 201 6.49 -0.48 14.27
CA GLY A 201 7.37 -0.56 15.46
C GLY A 201 7.10 0.55 16.49
N PHE A 202 5.92 1.18 16.46
CA PHE A 202 5.52 2.37 17.25
C PHE A 202 6.30 3.66 16.93
N ASP A 203 7.13 3.67 15.89
CA ASP A 203 7.98 4.79 15.48
C ASP A 203 7.98 4.92 13.94
N PRO A 204 7.06 5.70 13.35
CA PRO A 204 6.96 5.86 11.91
C PRO A 204 8.25 6.39 11.28
N THR A 205 8.67 5.79 10.18
CA THR A 205 9.92 6.10 9.49
C THR A 205 9.67 6.57 8.04
N PRO A 206 10.65 7.24 7.40
CA PRO A 206 10.54 7.61 5.99
C PRO A 206 10.53 6.40 5.06
N ILE A 207 9.95 6.60 3.87
CA ILE A 207 9.89 5.62 2.79
C ILE A 207 10.40 6.23 1.49
N ARG A 208 10.63 5.38 0.47
CA ARG A 208 11.03 5.84 -0.87
C ARG A 208 10.08 5.28 -1.92
N VAL A 209 9.74 6.10 -2.91
CA VAL A 209 8.96 5.70 -4.08
C VAL A 209 9.76 5.99 -5.33
N LEU A 210 9.97 4.98 -6.18
CA LEU A 210 10.68 5.10 -7.44
C LEU A 210 9.78 4.64 -8.58
N ILE A 211 9.90 5.29 -9.75
CA ILE A 211 9.19 4.90 -10.96
C ILE A 211 10.19 4.77 -12.11
N TRP A 212 10.06 3.71 -12.89
CA TRP A 212 10.80 3.47 -14.12
C TRP A 212 9.86 3.38 -15.31
N ASP A 213 10.32 3.81 -16.47
CA ASP A 213 9.63 3.52 -17.71
C ASP A 213 9.63 2.02 -18.02
N GLY A 214 8.62 1.56 -18.75
CA GLY A 214 8.58 0.19 -19.26
C GLY A 214 9.74 -0.08 -20.21
N GLU A 215 10.15 -1.34 -20.31
CA GLU A 215 11.03 -1.78 -21.39
C GLU A 215 10.31 -1.57 -22.74
N ALA A 216 10.98 -0.89 -23.67
CA ALA A 216 10.46 -0.59 -24.99
C ALA A 216 10.36 -1.85 -25.87
#